data_c83fb5b7a124fd515f6c9c465480f160
#
_entry.id   c83fb5b7a124fd515f6c9c465480f160
#
_cell.length_a   1.000
_cell.length_b   1.000
_cell.length_c   1.000
_cell.angle_alpha   90.00
_cell.angle_beta   90.00
_cell.angle_gamma   90.00
#
_symmetry.space_group_name_H-M   'P 1'
#
loop_
_entity.id
_entity.type
_entity.pdbx_description
1 polymer ?
#
loop_
_entity_poly.entity_id
_entity_poly.type
_entity_poly.pdbx_seq_one_letter_code
_entity_poly.pdbx_strand_id
1 'polypeptide(L)'
;MTLLGDRHGRVFPYLRLSLLDACQYRCGYCLPDGYRAGGQRPHFLQIDEIGRLLHAFAGLGMHKLRLTGGEPSLRHDLTDIIALASATPGLRTVALTTNGSLLDRRIGEWHRAGLTAINVSVDALDRDLFHRITGRDELPQVLAGVEQALGLGLASVKVNAVLLRDLNDTMLPQWLDYVRERALTVRFIELMQTGTNHDYFRRHHLRADSLQQQLLNAGWQLQPRVDAAGPACDYAHPDFLGRIGIIAPYAPGFCASCNRLRVTSSGDLRLCLFGNVGIPLRPLLQHDDQQDALMASIARQLGIKALGHGLHAGDTGLIPHLAAIGG
;
A
#
# COMPACT_ATOMS: atom_id res chain seq x y z
N MET A 1 0.27 10.25 25.75
CA MET A 1 0.15 9.07 24.88
C MET A 1 1.55 8.61 24.52
N THR A 2 1.93 7.40 24.88
CA THR A 2 3.23 6.83 24.49
C THR A 2 3.13 6.42 23.03
N LEU A 3 3.93 7.04 22.16
CA LEU A 3 3.97 6.68 20.74
C LEU A 3 4.50 5.25 20.58
N LEU A 4 3.84 4.47 19.75
CA LEU A 4 4.22 3.10 19.43
C LEU A 4 5.60 3.09 18.74
N GLY A 5 6.65 2.66 19.45
CA GLY A 5 8.04 2.70 19.00
C GLY A 5 8.76 1.36 19.14
N ASP A 6 9.85 1.17 18.37
CA ASP A 6 10.72 0.01 18.51
C ASP A 6 12.07 0.36 19.19
N ARG A 7 12.88 -0.67 19.44
CA ARG A 7 14.20 -0.53 20.04
C ARG A 7 15.23 0.26 19.20
N HIS A 8 14.89 0.57 17.93
CA HIS A 8 15.72 1.33 17.01
C HIS A 8 15.31 2.79 16.89
N GLY A 9 14.39 3.28 17.77
CA GLY A 9 13.90 4.66 17.79
C GLY A 9 12.91 4.99 16.68
N ARG A 10 12.40 3.99 15.91
CA ARG A 10 11.37 4.23 14.90
C ARG A 10 10.00 4.28 15.56
N VAL A 11 9.11 5.16 15.06
CA VAL A 11 7.74 5.33 15.53
C VAL A 11 6.78 4.85 14.44
N PHE A 12 5.66 4.23 14.84
CA PHE A 12 4.73 3.55 13.91
C PHE A 12 3.33 4.18 13.93
N PRO A 13 3.16 5.39 13.40
CA PRO A 13 1.86 6.07 13.32
C PRO A 13 0.94 5.49 12.23
N TYR A 14 1.40 4.51 11.44
CA TYR A 14 0.77 4.08 10.21
C TYR A 14 0.51 2.56 10.19
N LEU A 15 -0.77 2.18 10.12
CA LEU A 15 -1.23 0.80 9.93
C LEU A 15 -1.65 0.56 8.47
N ARG A 16 -1.25 -0.57 7.92
CA ARG A 16 -1.82 -1.14 6.70
C ARG A 16 -2.64 -2.37 7.09
N LEU A 17 -3.92 -2.35 6.79
CA LEU A 17 -4.85 -3.45 7.06
C LEU A 17 -5.25 -4.09 5.73
N SER A 18 -4.90 -5.35 5.56
CA SER A 18 -5.42 -6.17 4.47
C SER A 18 -6.84 -6.61 4.81
N LEU A 19 -7.80 -6.37 3.91
CA LEU A 19 -9.20 -6.74 4.12
C LEU A 19 -9.53 -8.13 3.56
N LEU A 20 -8.80 -8.54 2.52
CA LEU A 20 -8.91 -9.84 1.85
C LEU A 20 -7.64 -10.09 1.02
N ASP A 21 -7.42 -11.30 0.59
CA ASP A 21 -6.32 -11.71 -0.30
C ASP A 21 -6.76 -11.94 -1.76
N ALA A 22 -8.07 -11.96 -2.02
CA ALA A 22 -8.62 -12.09 -3.37
C ALA A 22 -8.37 -10.84 -4.22
N CYS A 23 -8.03 -11.04 -5.50
CA CYS A 23 -7.91 -10.00 -6.51
C CYS A 23 -8.39 -10.55 -7.85
N GLN A 24 -9.14 -9.76 -8.62
CA GLN A 24 -9.61 -10.15 -9.95
C GLN A 24 -8.59 -9.88 -11.07
N TYR A 25 -7.49 -9.14 -10.76
CA TYR A 25 -6.37 -8.92 -11.69
C TYR A 25 -5.37 -10.08 -11.63
N ARG A 26 -4.56 -10.19 -12.69
CA ARG A 26 -3.53 -11.24 -12.86
C ARG A 26 -2.17 -10.61 -13.16
N CYS A 27 -1.80 -9.59 -12.39
CA CYS A 27 -0.52 -8.91 -12.59
C CYS A 27 0.63 -9.92 -12.47
N GLY A 28 1.49 -9.97 -13.51
CA GLY A 28 2.55 -10.96 -13.65
C GLY A 28 3.54 -11.00 -12.49
N TYR A 29 3.73 -9.88 -11.80
CA TYR A 29 4.61 -9.79 -10.63
C TYR A 29 3.93 -10.15 -9.30
N CYS A 30 2.58 -10.29 -9.26
CA CYS A 30 1.81 -10.48 -8.03
C CYS A 30 1.02 -11.79 -8.01
N LEU A 31 0.06 -11.94 -8.93
CA LEU A 31 -0.85 -13.10 -9.04
C LEU A 31 -0.97 -13.55 -10.50
N PRO A 32 0.09 -14.04 -11.14
CA PRO A 32 0.09 -14.39 -12.57
C PRO A 32 -0.98 -15.41 -12.94
N ASP A 33 -1.23 -16.38 -12.06
CA ASP A 33 -2.25 -17.42 -12.26
C ASP A 33 -3.66 -17.00 -11.81
N GLY A 34 -3.80 -15.75 -11.34
CA GLY A 34 -5.01 -15.25 -10.69
C GLY A 34 -5.20 -15.80 -9.27
N TYR A 35 -6.19 -15.25 -8.58
CA TYR A 35 -6.55 -15.72 -7.25
C TYR A 35 -7.22 -17.09 -7.33
N ARG A 36 -6.73 -18.02 -6.52
CA ARG A 36 -7.35 -19.35 -6.33
C ARG A 36 -7.73 -19.46 -4.86
N ALA A 37 -9.03 -19.57 -4.60
CA ALA A 37 -9.50 -19.86 -3.25
C ALA A 37 -8.96 -21.22 -2.81
N GLY A 38 -8.26 -21.26 -1.69
CA GLY A 38 -7.91 -22.52 -1.03
C GLY A 38 -9.20 -23.26 -0.60
N GLY A 39 -9.14 -24.58 -0.43
CA GLY A 39 -10.31 -25.41 -0.14
C GLY A 39 -11.12 -25.07 1.13
N GLN A 40 -10.62 -24.21 2.00
CA GLN A 40 -11.34 -23.64 3.13
C GLN A 40 -11.80 -22.21 2.80
N ARG A 41 -13.03 -21.84 3.22
CA ARG A 41 -13.52 -20.47 3.09
C ARG A 41 -12.57 -19.54 3.87
N PRO A 42 -12.05 -18.46 3.24
CA PRO A 42 -11.20 -17.50 3.93
C PRO A 42 -11.96 -16.88 5.11
N HIS A 43 -11.39 -16.95 6.29
CA HIS A 43 -11.95 -16.36 7.50
C HIS A 43 -11.38 -14.94 7.69
N PHE A 44 -11.84 -13.98 6.86
CA PHE A 44 -11.45 -12.58 6.98
C PHE A 44 -11.99 -11.95 8.26
N LEU A 45 -11.29 -10.95 8.79
CA LEU A 45 -11.76 -10.16 9.95
C LEU A 45 -13.14 -9.57 9.66
N GLN A 46 -14.04 -9.71 10.63
CA GLN A 46 -15.36 -9.10 10.59
C GLN A 46 -15.28 -7.63 11.00
N ILE A 47 -16.32 -6.85 10.70
CA ILE A 47 -16.34 -5.41 10.96
C ILE A 47 -16.13 -5.08 12.45
N ASP A 48 -16.68 -5.86 13.37
CA ASP A 48 -16.51 -5.69 14.81
C ASP A 48 -15.06 -5.97 15.25
N GLU A 49 -14.43 -7.03 14.69
CA GLU A 49 -13.02 -7.34 14.91
C GLU A 49 -12.13 -6.21 14.39
N ILE A 50 -12.46 -5.64 13.22
CA ILE A 50 -11.77 -4.47 12.66
C ILE A 50 -11.93 -3.26 13.58
N GLY A 51 -13.11 -3.01 14.11
CA GLY A 51 -13.36 -1.92 15.05
C GLY A 51 -12.46 -2.00 16.28
N ARG A 52 -12.40 -3.15 16.95
CA ARG A 52 -11.52 -3.40 18.11
C ARG A 52 -10.05 -3.22 17.77
N LEU A 53 -9.64 -3.73 16.60
CA LEU A 53 -8.27 -3.55 16.09
C LEU A 53 -7.91 -2.07 15.92
N LEU A 54 -8.79 -1.28 15.27
CA LEU A 54 -8.56 0.15 15.03
C LEU A 54 -8.49 0.95 16.33
N HIS A 55 -9.37 0.66 17.29
CA HIS A 55 -9.33 1.29 18.63
C HIS A 55 -8.02 1.01 19.36
N ALA A 56 -7.53 -0.25 19.33
CA ALA A 56 -6.26 -0.61 19.94
C ALA A 56 -5.08 0.15 19.33
N PHE A 57 -4.98 0.16 17.99
CA PHE A 57 -3.90 0.86 17.31
C PHE A 57 -3.99 2.39 17.48
N ALA A 58 -5.19 2.97 17.46
CA ALA A 58 -5.40 4.39 17.72
C ALA A 58 -5.01 4.76 19.17
N GLY A 59 -5.37 3.92 20.16
CA GLY A 59 -4.96 4.06 21.55
C GLY A 59 -3.43 4.03 21.73
N LEU A 60 -2.71 3.32 20.85
CA LEU A 60 -1.26 3.28 20.81
C LEU A 60 -0.63 4.43 19.96
N GLY A 61 -1.42 5.42 19.56
CA GLY A 61 -0.94 6.62 18.85
C GLY A 61 -0.88 6.50 17.33
N MET A 62 -1.43 5.42 16.74
CA MET A 62 -1.60 5.33 15.30
C MET A 62 -2.68 6.33 14.85
N HIS A 63 -2.37 7.13 13.82
CA HIS A 63 -3.30 8.14 13.28
C HIS A 63 -3.52 8.03 11.77
N LYS A 64 -2.87 7.05 11.11
CA LYS A 64 -3.03 6.79 9.69
C LYS A 64 -3.34 5.33 9.43
N LEU A 65 -4.47 5.07 8.80
CA LEU A 65 -4.88 3.77 8.32
C LEU A 65 -4.81 3.70 6.79
N ARG A 66 -4.36 2.56 6.27
CA ARG A 66 -4.52 2.23 4.86
C ARG A 66 -5.21 0.88 4.72
N LEU A 67 -6.37 0.89 4.15
CA LEU A 67 -7.09 -0.29 3.72
C LEU A 67 -6.48 -0.79 2.41
N THR A 68 -6.26 -2.09 2.34
CA THR A 68 -5.59 -2.76 1.22
C THR A 68 -6.02 -4.23 1.19
N GLY A 69 -5.28 -5.08 0.49
CA GLY A 69 -5.56 -6.52 0.38
C GLY A 69 -5.00 -7.06 -0.92
N GLY A 70 -5.67 -8.06 -1.50
CA GLY A 70 -5.64 -8.29 -2.92
C GLY A 70 -6.29 -7.09 -3.60
N GLU A 71 -7.62 -7.09 -3.72
CA GLU A 71 -8.36 -5.90 -4.13
C GLU A 71 -9.47 -5.58 -3.12
N PRO A 72 -9.30 -4.55 -2.27
CA PRO A 72 -10.24 -4.26 -1.19
C PRO A 72 -11.65 -3.88 -1.66
N SER A 73 -11.80 -3.38 -2.90
CA SER A 73 -13.12 -3.04 -3.45
C SER A 73 -14.02 -4.24 -3.73
N LEU A 74 -13.47 -5.46 -3.71
CA LEU A 74 -14.26 -6.69 -3.79
C LEU A 74 -14.99 -7.00 -2.48
N ARG A 75 -14.63 -6.34 -1.38
CA ARG A 75 -15.29 -6.51 -0.11
C ARG A 75 -16.58 -5.69 -0.07
N HIS A 76 -17.73 -6.35 0.16
CA HIS A 76 -19.05 -5.70 0.05
C HIS A 76 -19.27 -4.65 1.14
N ASP A 77 -18.71 -4.82 2.34
CA ASP A 77 -18.80 -3.92 3.50
C ASP A 77 -17.65 -2.87 3.54
N LEU A 78 -16.92 -2.65 2.43
CA LEU A 78 -15.81 -1.70 2.40
C LEU A 78 -16.24 -0.29 2.81
N THR A 79 -17.42 0.16 2.40
CA THR A 79 -17.95 1.48 2.75
C THR A 79 -18.18 1.60 4.25
N ASP A 80 -18.72 0.56 4.89
CA ASP A 80 -18.96 0.54 6.33
C ASP A 80 -17.64 0.52 7.11
N ILE A 81 -16.63 -0.21 6.60
CA ILE A 81 -15.27 -0.20 7.18
C ILE A 81 -14.62 1.18 7.07
N ILE A 82 -14.79 1.89 5.97
CA ILE A 82 -14.30 3.27 5.81
C ILE A 82 -15.00 4.19 6.82
N ALA A 83 -16.32 4.10 6.95
CA ALA A 83 -17.08 4.89 7.92
C ALA A 83 -16.65 4.61 9.37
N LEU A 84 -16.51 3.34 9.73
CA LEU A 84 -16.00 2.90 11.04
C LEU A 84 -14.61 3.48 11.32
N ALA A 85 -13.70 3.40 10.35
CA ALA A 85 -12.35 3.94 10.45
C ALA A 85 -12.36 5.46 10.61
N SER A 86 -13.20 6.16 9.85
CA SER A 86 -13.34 7.62 9.92
C SER A 86 -13.90 8.09 11.26
N ALA A 87 -14.77 7.30 11.88
CA ALA A 87 -15.35 7.55 13.20
C ALA A 87 -14.43 7.17 14.37
N THR A 88 -13.33 6.42 14.11
CA THR A 88 -12.42 5.96 15.17
C THR A 88 -11.60 7.13 15.74
N PRO A 89 -11.73 7.48 17.04
CA PRO A 89 -10.99 8.57 17.64
C PRO A 89 -9.47 8.40 17.49
N GLY A 90 -8.77 9.46 17.10
CA GLY A 90 -7.32 9.45 16.89
C GLY A 90 -6.89 9.15 15.46
N LEU A 91 -7.71 8.53 14.61
CA LEU A 91 -7.45 8.39 13.19
C LEU A 91 -7.70 9.71 12.45
N ARG A 92 -6.69 10.18 11.72
CA ARG A 92 -6.73 11.43 10.94
C ARG A 92 -6.74 11.16 9.44
N THR A 93 -6.24 10.00 9.02
CA THR A 93 -6.13 9.63 7.60
C THR A 93 -6.67 8.23 7.41
N VAL A 94 -7.74 8.12 6.65
CA VAL A 94 -8.27 6.85 6.12
C VAL A 94 -7.93 6.80 4.64
N ALA A 95 -7.05 5.87 4.28
CA ALA A 95 -6.53 5.74 2.92
C ALA A 95 -6.89 4.36 2.33
N LEU A 96 -7.10 4.32 1.01
CA LEU A 96 -7.34 3.08 0.27
C LEU A 96 -6.21 2.84 -0.74
N THR A 97 -5.83 1.58 -0.95
CA THR A 97 -5.04 1.15 -2.12
C THR A 97 -5.88 0.19 -2.93
N THR A 98 -6.08 0.47 -4.20
CA THR A 98 -6.95 -0.29 -5.11
C THR A 98 -6.35 -0.40 -6.51
N ASN A 99 -6.73 -1.42 -7.26
CA ASN A 99 -6.47 -1.51 -8.70
C ASN A 99 -7.37 -0.59 -9.54
N GLY A 100 -8.36 0.03 -8.92
CA GLY A 100 -9.22 1.04 -9.54
C GLY A 100 -10.39 0.50 -10.34
N SER A 101 -10.61 -0.81 -10.44
CA SER A 101 -11.66 -1.42 -11.27
C SER A 101 -13.09 -0.96 -10.96
N LEU A 102 -13.36 -0.53 -9.72
CA LEU A 102 -14.65 0.00 -9.29
C LEU A 102 -14.58 1.48 -8.89
N LEU A 103 -13.45 2.13 -9.16
CA LEU A 103 -13.20 3.47 -8.66
C LEU A 103 -14.18 4.51 -9.24
N ASP A 104 -14.39 4.47 -10.54
CA ASP A 104 -15.32 5.35 -11.26
C ASP A 104 -16.76 5.32 -10.72
N ARG A 105 -17.15 4.17 -10.15
CA ARG A 105 -18.52 3.96 -9.63
C ARG A 105 -18.65 4.23 -8.14
N ARG A 106 -17.58 4.02 -7.37
CA ARG A 106 -17.65 3.93 -5.90
C ARG A 106 -16.91 5.06 -5.17
N ILE A 107 -16.03 5.84 -5.83
CA ILE A 107 -15.20 6.84 -5.15
C ILE A 107 -16.02 7.91 -4.41
N GLY A 108 -17.14 8.37 -4.99
CA GLY A 108 -18.01 9.33 -4.34
C GLY A 108 -18.68 8.79 -3.07
N GLU A 109 -19.03 7.50 -3.06
CA GLU A 109 -19.56 6.82 -1.88
C GLU A 109 -18.49 6.70 -0.78
N TRP A 110 -17.28 6.22 -1.14
CA TRP A 110 -16.17 6.09 -0.20
C TRP A 110 -15.72 7.43 0.38
N HIS A 111 -15.71 8.49 -0.44
CA HIS A 111 -15.41 9.84 0.03
C HIS A 111 -16.43 10.32 1.06
N ARG A 112 -17.74 10.13 0.83
CA ARG A 112 -18.81 10.47 1.80
C ARG A 112 -18.71 9.65 3.09
N ALA A 113 -18.23 8.42 3.02
CA ALA A 113 -17.95 7.57 4.18
C ALA A 113 -16.70 8.00 4.98
N GLY A 114 -15.91 8.97 4.47
CA GLY A 114 -14.76 9.52 5.17
C GLY A 114 -13.39 9.08 4.62
N LEU A 115 -13.34 8.53 3.38
CA LEU A 115 -12.04 8.29 2.71
C LEU A 115 -11.35 9.63 2.45
N THR A 116 -10.10 9.77 2.93
CA THR A 116 -9.31 11.01 2.78
C THR A 116 -8.19 10.91 1.77
N ALA A 117 -7.74 9.70 1.44
CA ALA A 117 -6.62 9.50 0.51
C ALA A 117 -6.76 8.20 -0.28
N ILE A 118 -6.28 8.22 -1.52
CA ILE A 118 -6.31 7.03 -2.37
C ILE A 118 -4.97 6.80 -3.09
N ASN A 119 -4.60 5.52 -3.22
CA ASN A 119 -3.57 5.06 -4.15
C ASN A 119 -4.22 4.13 -5.17
N VAL A 120 -4.06 4.43 -6.44
CA VAL A 120 -4.56 3.61 -7.54
C VAL A 120 -3.37 2.95 -8.24
N SER A 121 -3.44 1.64 -8.45
CA SER A 121 -2.37 0.92 -9.15
C SER A 121 -2.60 1.01 -10.66
N VAL A 122 -1.67 1.69 -11.36
CA VAL A 122 -1.69 1.83 -12.83
C VAL A 122 -0.25 1.68 -13.32
N ASP A 123 0.09 0.54 -13.88
CA ASP A 123 1.46 0.23 -14.30
C ASP A 123 1.81 0.80 -15.68
N ALA A 124 0.82 1.24 -16.46
CA ALA A 124 1.00 1.86 -17.76
C ALA A 124 -0.17 2.79 -18.12
N LEU A 125 0.11 3.84 -18.90
CA LEU A 125 -0.89 4.74 -19.51
C LEU A 125 -1.30 4.27 -20.92
N ASP A 126 -0.60 3.30 -21.47
CA ASP A 126 -0.95 2.60 -22.68
C ASP A 126 -1.90 1.43 -22.39
N ARG A 127 -3.02 1.35 -23.11
CA ARG A 127 -4.10 0.36 -22.88
C ARG A 127 -3.64 -1.08 -23.08
N ASP A 128 -2.88 -1.33 -24.15
CA ASP A 128 -2.44 -2.67 -24.49
C ASP A 128 -1.37 -3.16 -23.51
N LEU A 129 -0.48 -2.26 -23.11
CA LEU A 129 0.53 -2.56 -22.10
C LEU A 129 -0.11 -2.78 -20.72
N PHE A 130 -1.07 -1.95 -20.32
CA PHE A 130 -1.85 -2.15 -19.10
C PHE A 130 -2.53 -3.53 -19.10
N HIS A 131 -3.17 -3.88 -20.20
CA HIS A 131 -3.80 -5.21 -20.36
C HIS A 131 -2.77 -6.34 -20.25
N ARG A 132 -1.62 -6.23 -20.91
CA ARG A 132 -0.54 -7.24 -20.81
C ARG A 132 -0.03 -7.44 -19.37
N ILE A 133 0.12 -6.35 -18.60
CA ILE A 133 0.65 -6.42 -17.24
C ILE A 133 -0.41 -6.97 -16.27
N THR A 134 -1.67 -6.53 -16.39
CA THR A 134 -2.73 -6.76 -15.41
C THR A 134 -3.67 -7.91 -15.75
N GLY A 135 -3.71 -8.33 -17.03
CA GLY A 135 -4.68 -9.27 -17.56
C GLY A 135 -6.10 -8.71 -17.69
N ARG A 136 -6.27 -7.36 -17.63
CA ARG A 136 -7.56 -6.67 -17.70
C ARG A 136 -7.52 -5.47 -18.63
N ASP A 137 -8.54 -5.30 -19.41
CA ASP A 137 -8.73 -4.17 -20.33
C ASP A 137 -9.63 -3.10 -19.67
N GLU A 138 -9.18 -2.53 -18.56
CA GLU A 138 -9.97 -1.62 -17.72
C GLU A 138 -9.30 -0.24 -17.54
N LEU A 139 -8.23 0.08 -18.27
CA LEU A 139 -7.48 1.33 -18.10
C LEU A 139 -8.36 2.59 -18.22
N PRO A 140 -9.28 2.74 -19.23
CA PRO A 140 -10.10 3.94 -19.33
C PRO A 140 -10.98 4.18 -18.11
N GLN A 141 -11.59 3.13 -17.54
CA GLN A 141 -12.42 3.23 -16.34
C GLN A 141 -11.58 3.59 -15.11
N VAL A 142 -10.39 2.99 -14.99
CA VAL A 142 -9.46 3.28 -13.88
C VAL A 142 -9.02 4.75 -13.91
N LEU A 143 -8.65 5.27 -15.08
CA LEU A 143 -8.23 6.68 -15.22
C LEU A 143 -9.42 7.62 -15.00
N ALA A 144 -10.63 7.30 -15.48
CA ALA A 144 -11.84 8.06 -15.18
C ALA A 144 -12.09 8.16 -13.66
N GLY A 145 -11.89 7.06 -12.93
CA GLY A 145 -11.97 7.04 -11.46
C GLY A 145 -10.90 7.92 -10.79
N VAL A 146 -9.68 7.96 -11.34
CA VAL A 146 -8.61 8.87 -10.85
C VAL A 146 -9.02 10.33 -11.03
N GLU A 147 -9.56 10.71 -12.20
CA GLU A 147 -10.04 12.08 -12.45
C GLU A 147 -11.18 12.45 -11.51
N GLN A 148 -12.13 11.53 -11.26
CA GLN A 148 -13.20 11.78 -10.27
C GLN A 148 -12.63 11.98 -8.86
N ALA A 149 -11.63 11.16 -8.46
CA ALA A 149 -11.00 11.30 -7.15
C ALA A 149 -10.30 12.67 -6.98
N LEU A 150 -9.67 13.19 -8.05
CA LEU A 150 -9.11 14.54 -8.07
C LEU A 150 -10.21 15.61 -7.93
N GLY A 151 -11.32 15.46 -8.66
CA GLY A 151 -12.44 16.39 -8.61
C GLY A 151 -13.17 16.46 -7.24
N LEU A 152 -13.08 15.38 -6.44
CA LEU A 152 -13.66 15.33 -5.09
C LEU A 152 -12.81 16.05 -4.02
N GLY A 153 -11.59 16.49 -4.34
CA GLY A 153 -10.74 17.21 -3.38
C GLY A 153 -10.18 16.32 -2.26
N LEU A 154 -9.95 15.04 -2.53
CA LEU A 154 -9.26 14.17 -1.58
C LEU A 154 -7.90 14.76 -1.19
N ALA A 155 -7.55 14.69 0.09
CA ALA A 155 -6.28 15.24 0.60
C ALA A 155 -5.03 14.64 -0.09
N SER A 156 -5.16 13.46 -0.70
CA SER A 156 -4.07 12.85 -1.47
C SER A 156 -4.58 11.82 -2.47
N VAL A 157 -4.33 12.08 -3.76
CA VAL A 157 -4.50 11.11 -4.85
C VAL A 157 -3.13 10.69 -5.34
N LYS A 158 -2.88 9.38 -5.41
CA LYS A 158 -1.63 8.81 -5.89
C LYS A 158 -1.87 7.71 -6.90
N VAL A 159 -1.02 7.64 -7.89
CA VAL A 159 -0.94 6.52 -8.84
C VAL A 159 0.35 5.76 -8.56
N ASN A 160 0.27 4.47 -8.34
CA ASN A 160 1.43 3.60 -8.15
C ASN A 160 1.67 2.81 -9.44
N ALA A 161 2.91 2.80 -9.92
CA ALA A 161 3.36 2.00 -11.04
C ALA A 161 4.58 1.16 -10.62
N VAL A 162 4.51 -0.15 -10.78
CA VAL A 162 5.69 -1.01 -10.59
C VAL A 162 6.62 -0.83 -11.79
N LEU A 163 7.88 -0.53 -11.52
CA LEU A 163 8.91 -0.34 -12.55
C LEU A 163 9.36 -1.71 -13.06
N LEU A 164 9.16 -1.96 -14.36
CA LEU A 164 9.38 -3.25 -15.01
C LEU A 164 10.27 -3.07 -16.24
N ARG A 165 11.46 -3.68 -16.23
CA ARG A 165 12.37 -3.72 -17.38
C ARG A 165 11.68 -4.35 -18.59
N ASP A 166 11.94 -3.79 -19.79
CA ASP A 166 11.39 -4.23 -21.08
C ASP A 166 9.86 -4.17 -21.19
N LEU A 167 9.18 -3.52 -20.24
CA LEU A 167 7.74 -3.31 -20.28
C LEU A 167 7.38 -1.83 -20.19
N ASN A 168 7.62 -1.18 -19.04
CA ASN A 168 7.23 0.20 -18.80
C ASN A 168 8.40 1.14 -18.40
N ASP A 169 9.62 0.67 -18.47
CA ASP A 169 10.84 1.40 -18.06
C ASP A 169 11.17 2.61 -18.94
N THR A 170 10.61 2.69 -20.14
CA THR A 170 10.76 3.82 -21.07
C THR A 170 9.61 4.84 -20.99
N MET A 171 8.62 4.63 -20.13
CA MET A 171 7.38 5.43 -20.11
C MET A 171 7.46 6.70 -19.24
N LEU A 172 8.62 7.05 -18.69
CA LEU A 172 8.78 8.25 -17.86
C LEU A 172 8.24 9.53 -18.54
N PRO A 173 8.53 9.84 -19.83
CA PRO A 173 8.01 11.04 -20.47
C PRO A 173 6.48 11.15 -20.44
N GLN A 174 5.77 10.05 -20.71
CA GLN A 174 4.29 10.01 -20.68
C GLN A 174 3.74 10.27 -19.26
N TRP A 175 4.41 9.73 -18.23
CA TRP A 175 4.06 9.99 -16.84
C TRP A 175 4.34 11.44 -16.43
N LEU A 176 5.41 12.06 -16.93
CA LEU A 176 5.69 13.49 -16.71
C LEU A 176 4.57 14.33 -17.33
N ASP A 177 4.19 14.06 -18.57
CA ASP A 177 3.08 14.77 -19.21
C ASP A 177 1.76 14.56 -18.44
N TYR A 178 1.52 13.34 -17.93
CA TYR A 178 0.34 13.06 -17.15
C TYR A 178 0.23 13.88 -15.86
N VAL A 179 1.35 14.11 -15.16
CA VAL A 179 1.37 14.90 -13.91
C VAL A 179 1.51 16.41 -14.14
N ARG A 180 1.73 16.87 -15.37
CA ARG A 180 1.96 18.29 -15.66
C ARG A 180 0.80 19.17 -15.15
N GLU A 181 -0.42 18.77 -15.44
CA GLU A 181 -1.63 19.54 -15.13
C GLU A 181 -2.53 18.85 -14.05
N ARG A 182 -2.02 17.82 -13.39
CA ARG A 182 -2.77 17.03 -12.39
C ARG A 182 -2.11 17.10 -11.03
N ALA A 183 -2.83 17.56 -10.03
CA ALA A 183 -2.36 17.65 -8.64
C ALA A 183 -2.34 16.27 -7.94
N LEU A 184 -1.64 15.31 -8.53
CA LEU A 184 -1.47 13.96 -7.98
C LEU A 184 0.02 13.58 -7.90
N THR A 185 0.31 12.46 -7.24
CA THR A 185 1.67 11.91 -7.21
C THR A 185 1.71 10.58 -7.93
N VAL A 186 2.50 10.45 -9.00
CA VAL A 186 2.84 9.15 -9.58
C VAL A 186 4.01 8.56 -8.80
N ARG A 187 3.91 7.30 -8.37
CA ARG A 187 4.93 6.59 -7.61
C ARG A 187 5.43 5.38 -8.35
N PHE A 188 6.68 5.43 -8.75
CA PHE A 188 7.38 4.28 -9.29
C PHE A 188 7.90 3.41 -8.15
N ILE A 189 7.56 2.13 -8.20
CA ILE A 189 7.93 1.14 -7.20
C ILE A 189 8.89 0.15 -7.83
N GLU A 190 10.12 0.11 -7.36
CA GLU A 190 11.09 -0.91 -7.75
C GLU A 190 10.50 -2.30 -7.44
N LEU A 191 10.51 -3.19 -8.43
CA LEU A 191 9.94 -4.53 -8.31
C LEU A 191 10.59 -5.28 -7.16
N MET A 192 9.78 -5.87 -6.29
CA MET A 192 10.23 -6.64 -5.14
C MET A 192 10.11 -8.13 -5.43
N GLN A 193 11.15 -8.88 -5.04
CA GLN A 193 11.12 -10.33 -5.08
C GLN A 193 10.18 -10.88 -4.00
N THR A 194 9.42 -11.91 -4.34
CA THR A 194 8.54 -12.67 -3.44
C THR A 194 8.78 -14.17 -3.59
N GLY A 195 8.13 -15.00 -2.80
CA GLY A 195 8.31 -16.45 -2.85
C GLY A 195 7.94 -17.08 -4.19
N THR A 196 7.05 -16.46 -4.98
CA THR A 196 6.52 -17.05 -6.23
C THR A 196 6.92 -16.31 -7.51
N ASN A 197 7.57 -15.13 -7.43
CA ASN A 197 7.86 -14.34 -8.63
C ASN A 197 9.33 -14.35 -9.07
N HIS A 198 10.12 -15.34 -8.68
CA HIS A 198 11.56 -15.41 -8.94
C HIS A 198 11.95 -15.17 -10.40
N ASP A 199 11.32 -15.90 -11.33
CA ASP A 199 11.64 -15.81 -12.76
C ASP A 199 11.21 -14.47 -13.35
N TYR A 200 10.05 -13.98 -12.94
CA TYR A 200 9.55 -12.67 -13.32
C TYR A 200 10.48 -11.57 -12.80
N PHE A 201 10.91 -11.66 -11.55
CA PHE A 201 11.85 -10.73 -10.93
C PHE A 201 13.18 -10.71 -11.70
N ARG A 202 13.80 -11.85 -11.97
CA ARG A 202 15.07 -11.90 -12.72
C ARG A 202 14.96 -11.24 -14.10
N ARG A 203 13.84 -11.39 -14.77
CA ARG A 203 13.59 -10.83 -16.10
C ARG A 203 13.32 -9.33 -16.06
N HIS A 204 12.48 -8.88 -15.16
CA HIS A 204 11.89 -7.54 -15.20
C HIS A 204 12.35 -6.60 -14.08
N HIS A 205 13.20 -7.04 -13.15
CA HIS A 205 13.72 -6.15 -12.13
C HIS A 205 14.62 -5.09 -12.73
N LEU A 206 14.37 -3.84 -12.36
CA LEU A 206 15.17 -2.67 -12.71
C LEU A 206 15.34 -1.82 -11.46
N ARG A 207 16.60 -1.44 -11.19
CA ARG A 207 16.92 -0.53 -10.09
C ARG A 207 16.35 0.85 -10.37
N ALA A 208 15.75 1.48 -9.35
CA ALA A 208 15.15 2.80 -9.49
C ALA A 208 16.19 3.95 -9.54
N ASP A 209 17.47 3.67 -9.34
CA ASP A 209 18.55 4.67 -9.32
C ASP A 209 18.64 5.46 -10.63
N SER A 210 18.47 4.78 -11.78
CA SER A 210 18.49 5.41 -13.10
C SER A 210 17.34 6.40 -13.31
N LEU A 211 16.15 6.03 -12.81
CA LEU A 211 14.98 6.92 -12.85
C LEU A 211 15.19 8.16 -11.98
N GLN A 212 15.75 7.96 -10.79
CA GLN A 212 16.10 9.06 -9.90
C GLN A 212 17.05 10.05 -10.58
N GLN A 213 18.10 9.55 -11.24
CA GLN A 213 19.07 10.40 -11.94
C GLN A 213 18.42 11.15 -13.11
N GLN A 214 17.53 10.52 -13.87
CA GLN A 214 16.79 11.17 -14.94
C GLN A 214 15.96 12.34 -14.41
N LEU A 215 15.24 12.17 -13.29
CA LEU A 215 14.46 13.24 -12.67
C LEU A 215 15.35 14.41 -12.22
N LEU A 216 16.46 14.13 -11.54
CA LEU A 216 17.39 15.17 -11.10
C LEU A 216 17.99 15.95 -12.28
N ASN A 217 18.39 15.26 -13.34
CA ASN A 217 18.91 15.88 -14.56
C ASN A 217 17.86 16.74 -15.29
N ALA A 218 16.58 16.38 -15.15
CA ALA A 218 15.44 17.13 -15.69
C ALA A 218 14.95 18.27 -14.77
N GLY A 219 15.68 18.60 -13.70
CA GLY A 219 15.37 19.73 -12.81
C GLY A 219 14.39 19.41 -11.68
N TRP A 220 13.97 18.17 -11.52
CA TRP A 220 13.12 17.75 -10.40
C TRP A 220 13.90 17.79 -9.08
N GLN A 221 13.28 18.30 -8.02
CA GLN A 221 13.90 18.51 -6.73
C GLN A 221 13.29 17.56 -5.68
N LEU A 222 14.19 16.89 -4.93
CA LEU A 222 13.77 16.04 -3.81
C LEU A 222 13.06 16.90 -2.76
N GLN A 223 11.89 16.43 -2.33
CA GLN A 223 11.07 17.11 -1.32
C GLN A 223 11.40 16.60 0.07
N PRO A 224 11.35 17.46 1.10
CA PRO A 224 11.43 17.04 2.48
C PRO A 224 10.36 16.00 2.81
N ARG A 225 10.73 15.01 3.62
CA ARG A 225 9.79 14.00 4.06
C ARG A 225 8.85 14.58 5.11
N VAL A 226 7.54 14.49 4.87
CA VAL A 226 6.53 14.88 5.84
C VAL A 226 6.29 13.78 6.88
N ASP A 227 5.79 14.15 8.06
CA ASP A 227 5.46 13.19 9.11
C ASP A 227 4.43 12.16 8.61
N ALA A 228 4.54 10.94 9.11
CA ALA A 228 3.73 9.78 8.69
C ALA A 228 3.70 9.53 7.16
N ALA A 229 4.68 10.06 6.39
CA ALA A 229 4.85 9.73 4.99
C ALA A 229 5.12 8.24 4.79
N GLY A 230 4.78 7.73 3.60
CA GLY A 230 5.18 6.38 3.17
C GLY A 230 6.68 6.29 2.89
N PRO A 231 7.14 5.20 2.27
CA PRO A 231 8.57 4.96 1.99
C PRO A 231 9.10 5.71 0.76
N ALA A 232 8.25 6.44 0.04
CA ALA A 232 8.64 7.12 -1.18
C ALA A 232 9.51 8.35 -0.89
N CYS A 233 10.52 8.57 -1.75
CA CYS A 233 11.16 9.85 -1.95
C CYS A 233 10.34 10.58 -3.03
N ASP A 234 9.69 11.68 -2.65
CA ASP A 234 8.82 12.44 -3.55
C ASP A 234 9.63 13.62 -4.15
N TYR A 235 9.48 13.88 -5.46
CA TYR A 235 10.15 14.94 -6.23
C TYR A 235 9.09 15.88 -6.79
N ALA A 236 9.41 17.18 -6.84
CA ALA A 236 8.59 18.23 -7.43
C ALA A 236 9.38 19.04 -8.46
N HIS A 237 8.69 19.63 -9.40
CA HIS A 237 9.25 20.54 -10.40
C HIS A 237 8.34 21.77 -10.52
N PRO A 238 8.86 23.00 -10.67
CA PRO A 238 8.04 24.22 -10.69
C PRO A 238 7.00 24.27 -11.81
N ASP A 239 7.29 23.65 -12.96
CA ASP A 239 6.39 23.65 -14.13
C ASP A 239 5.33 22.55 -14.10
N PHE A 240 5.21 21.80 -12.98
CA PHE A 240 4.28 20.66 -12.85
C PHE A 240 3.43 20.81 -11.60
N LEU A 241 2.13 20.58 -11.73
CA LEU A 241 1.21 20.55 -10.57
C LEU A 241 1.40 19.29 -9.73
N GLY A 242 1.67 18.18 -10.36
CA GLY A 242 1.87 16.90 -9.71
C GLY A 242 3.29 16.63 -9.28
N ARG A 243 3.51 15.44 -8.74
CA ARG A 243 4.79 15.00 -8.19
C ARG A 243 5.15 13.61 -8.72
N ILE A 244 6.45 13.30 -8.68
CA ILE A 244 6.96 11.95 -8.92
C ILE A 244 7.53 11.42 -7.60
N GLY A 245 7.15 10.20 -7.22
CA GLY A 245 7.69 9.50 -6.06
C GLY A 245 8.47 8.25 -6.48
N ILE A 246 9.50 7.91 -5.74
CA ILE A 246 10.28 6.68 -5.95
C ILE A 246 10.28 5.85 -4.68
N ILE A 247 9.90 4.57 -4.79
CA ILE A 247 10.00 3.58 -3.73
C ILE A 247 11.05 2.55 -4.18
N ALA A 248 12.23 2.62 -3.57
CA ALA A 248 13.39 1.79 -3.90
C ALA A 248 13.76 0.86 -2.72
N PRO A 249 13.12 -0.31 -2.57
CA PRO A 249 13.35 -1.20 -1.43
C PRO A 249 14.78 -1.71 -1.31
N TYR A 250 15.51 -1.75 -2.44
CA TYR A 250 16.91 -2.19 -2.47
C TYR A 250 17.90 -1.02 -2.28
N ALA A 251 17.45 0.21 -2.04
CA ALA A 251 18.34 1.31 -1.71
C ALA A 251 18.89 1.20 -0.28
N PRO A 252 20.15 1.60 -0.04
CA PRO A 252 20.71 1.67 1.31
C PRO A 252 19.85 2.51 2.24
N GLY A 253 19.66 2.04 3.47
CA GLY A 253 18.91 2.81 4.49
C GLY A 253 17.39 2.85 4.31
N PHE A 254 16.81 2.17 3.32
CA PHE A 254 15.36 2.14 3.08
C PHE A 254 14.52 1.82 4.33
N CYS A 255 14.99 0.91 5.18
CA CYS A 255 14.29 0.50 6.40
C CYS A 255 14.51 1.43 7.59
N ALA A 256 15.52 2.30 7.57
CA ALA A 256 15.85 3.18 8.69
C ALA A 256 14.68 4.12 9.06
N SER A 257 13.90 4.54 8.07
CA SER A 257 12.73 5.41 8.23
C SER A 257 11.40 4.66 8.18
N CYS A 258 11.40 3.35 8.41
CA CYS A 258 10.17 2.55 8.38
C CYS A 258 9.24 2.94 9.54
N ASN A 259 8.02 3.34 9.23
CA ASN A 259 7.01 3.80 10.18
C ASN A 259 5.69 3.02 10.08
N ARG A 260 5.73 1.80 9.53
CA ARG A 260 4.52 1.04 9.18
C ARG A 260 4.48 -0.30 9.89
N LEU A 261 3.26 -0.64 10.33
CA LEU A 261 2.89 -2.00 10.69
C LEU A 261 1.83 -2.52 9.70
N ARG A 262 1.64 -3.82 9.67
CA ARG A 262 0.66 -4.47 8.82
C ARG A 262 -0.15 -5.47 9.62
N VAL A 263 -1.43 -5.60 9.26
CA VAL A 263 -2.28 -6.69 9.74
C VAL A 263 -2.88 -7.37 8.50
N THR A 264 -2.78 -8.69 8.47
CA THR A 264 -3.35 -9.52 7.39
C THR A 264 -4.87 -9.56 7.48
N SER A 265 -5.52 -10.04 6.42
CA SER A 265 -6.96 -10.26 6.39
C SER A 265 -7.45 -11.29 7.42
N SER A 266 -6.58 -12.19 7.89
CA SER A 266 -6.82 -13.16 8.95
C SER A 266 -6.60 -12.62 10.38
N GLY A 267 -6.03 -11.41 10.51
CA GLY A 267 -5.76 -10.79 11.81
C GLY A 267 -4.36 -11.02 12.36
N ASP A 268 -3.38 -11.39 11.52
CA ASP A 268 -2.00 -11.56 11.95
C ASP A 268 -1.22 -10.25 11.84
N LEU A 269 -0.57 -9.81 12.90
CA LEU A 269 0.37 -8.68 12.87
C LEU A 269 1.65 -9.09 12.15
N ARG A 270 2.03 -8.28 11.17
CA ARG A 270 3.29 -8.37 10.43
C ARG A 270 4.14 -7.13 10.70
N LEU A 271 5.29 -7.31 11.31
CA LEU A 271 6.22 -6.24 11.63
C LEU A 271 6.97 -5.72 10.40
N CYS A 272 7.13 -6.58 9.39
CA CYS A 272 7.77 -6.27 8.11
C CYS A 272 6.98 -6.89 6.96
N LEU A 273 7.06 -6.30 5.77
CA LEU A 273 6.52 -6.88 4.53
C LEU A 273 7.17 -8.25 4.25
N PHE A 274 8.47 -8.36 4.45
CA PHE A 274 9.29 -9.55 4.22
C PHE A 274 9.65 -10.28 5.52
N GLY A 275 8.78 -10.21 6.53
CA GLY A 275 9.01 -10.90 7.80
C GLY A 275 8.60 -12.37 7.74
N ASN A 276 9.31 -13.18 8.53
CA ASN A 276 9.09 -14.63 8.62
C ASN A 276 8.05 -15.02 9.68
N VAL A 277 7.45 -14.05 10.40
CA VAL A 277 6.54 -14.32 11.50
C VAL A 277 5.24 -13.52 11.34
N GLY A 278 4.11 -14.20 11.41
CA GLY A 278 2.79 -13.61 11.66
C GLY A 278 2.43 -13.83 13.13
N ILE A 279 1.99 -12.77 13.80
CA ILE A 279 1.62 -12.79 15.20
C ILE A 279 0.09 -12.73 15.25
N PRO A 280 -0.61 -13.81 15.69
CA PRO A 280 -2.05 -13.83 15.68
C PRO A 280 -2.61 -12.84 16.72
N LEU A 281 -3.35 -11.83 16.23
CA LEU A 281 -4.09 -10.90 17.09
C LEU A 281 -5.57 -11.29 17.22
N ARG A 282 -6.09 -12.07 16.30
CA ARG A 282 -7.51 -12.39 16.22
C ARG A 282 -8.12 -12.97 17.51
N PRO A 283 -7.44 -13.82 18.29
CA PRO A 283 -7.97 -14.29 19.58
C PRO A 283 -8.22 -13.16 20.59
N LEU A 284 -7.56 -12.00 20.43
CA LEU A 284 -7.72 -10.82 21.26
C LEU A 284 -8.70 -9.78 20.65
N LEU A 285 -9.41 -10.14 19.58
CA LEU A 285 -10.39 -9.29 18.89
C LEU A 285 -11.83 -9.75 19.12
N GLN A 286 -12.06 -10.73 20.00
CA GLN A 286 -13.38 -11.35 20.15
C GLN A 286 -14.30 -10.56 21.08
N HIS A 287 -13.76 -9.90 22.10
CA HIS A 287 -14.51 -9.16 23.12
C HIS A 287 -13.87 -7.79 23.39
N ASP A 288 -14.70 -6.83 23.81
CA ASP A 288 -14.26 -5.44 24.06
C ASP A 288 -13.36 -5.33 25.30
N ASP A 289 -13.50 -6.22 26.27
CA ASP A 289 -12.67 -6.30 27.48
C ASP A 289 -11.24 -6.78 27.23
N GLN A 290 -10.94 -7.26 26.01
CA GLN A 290 -9.59 -7.68 25.61
C GLN A 290 -8.70 -6.54 25.09
N GLN A 291 -9.20 -5.31 25.08
CA GLN A 291 -8.53 -4.13 24.50
C GLN A 291 -7.13 -3.90 25.09
N ASP A 292 -6.98 -3.93 26.42
CA ASP A 292 -5.70 -3.72 27.09
C ASP A 292 -4.71 -4.84 26.79
N ALA A 293 -5.17 -6.08 26.76
CA ALA A 293 -4.35 -7.25 26.39
C ALA A 293 -3.87 -7.17 24.95
N LEU A 294 -4.73 -6.72 24.03
CA LEU A 294 -4.39 -6.48 22.62
C LEU A 294 -3.34 -5.40 22.47
N MET A 295 -3.52 -4.25 23.11
CA MET A 295 -2.55 -3.14 23.10
C MET A 295 -1.19 -3.58 23.66
N ALA A 296 -1.17 -4.27 24.80
CA ALA A 296 0.05 -4.82 25.41
C ALA A 296 0.75 -5.84 24.49
N SER A 297 0.00 -6.68 23.81
CA SER A 297 0.53 -7.64 22.84
C SER A 297 1.21 -6.92 21.67
N ILE A 298 0.54 -5.95 21.04
CA ILE A 298 1.10 -5.16 19.92
C ILE A 298 2.40 -4.45 20.35
N ALA A 299 2.38 -3.77 21.48
CA ALA A 299 3.55 -3.03 21.99
C ALA A 299 4.76 -3.95 22.24
N ARG A 300 4.54 -5.10 22.88
CA ARG A 300 5.59 -6.09 23.16
C ARG A 300 6.25 -6.61 21.89
N GLN A 301 5.47 -6.86 20.83
CA GLN A 301 5.98 -7.41 19.56
C GLN A 301 6.88 -6.41 18.82
N LEU A 302 6.76 -5.12 19.03
CA LEU A 302 7.68 -4.15 18.43
C LEU A 302 9.12 -4.30 18.92
N GLY A 303 9.34 -4.82 20.11
CA GLY A 303 10.67 -5.10 20.65
C GLY A 303 11.50 -6.06 19.80
N ILE A 304 10.85 -6.94 19.02
CA ILE A 304 11.52 -7.91 18.14
C ILE A 304 11.58 -7.48 16.68
N LYS A 305 11.08 -6.27 16.34
CA LYS A 305 11.11 -5.78 14.96
C LYS A 305 12.55 -5.57 14.50
N ALA A 306 12.92 -6.27 13.41
CA ALA A 306 14.25 -6.15 12.81
C ALA A 306 14.50 -4.73 12.24
N LEU A 307 15.79 -4.32 12.21
CA LEU A 307 16.19 -3.03 11.64
C LEU A 307 15.88 -2.97 10.14
N GLY A 308 16.12 -4.06 9.41
CA GLY A 308 15.97 -4.15 7.96
C GLY A 308 15.23 -5.42 7.53
N HIS A 309 15.01 -5.55 6.22
CA HIS A 309 14.54 -6.76 5.56
C HIS A 309 15.70 -7.54 4.95
N GLY A 310 15.46 -8.83 4.64
CA GLY A 310 16.46 -9.73 4.07
C GLY A 310 16.58 -9.73 2.54
N LEU A 311 15.87 -8.85 1.80
CA LEU A 311 15.85 -8.87 0.33
C LEU A 311 17.22 -8.79 -0.34
N HIS A 312 18.18 -8.06 0.26
CA HIS A 312 19.55 -7.99 -0.26
C HIS A 312 20.29 -9.34 -0.21
N ALA A 313 19.86 -10.21 0.70
CA ALA A 313 20.38 -11.58 0.85
C ALA A 313 19.47 -12.62 0.16
N GLY A 314 18.47 -12.17 -0.62
CA GLY A 314 17.50 -13.05 -1.26
C GLY A 314 16.43 -13.62 -0.32
N ASP A 315 16.40 -13.19 0.96
CA ASP A 315 15.34 -13.58 1.90
C ASP A 315 14.07 -12.75 1.64
N THR A 316 13.09 -13.40 1.05
CA THR A 316 11.76 -12.81 0.72
C THR A 316 10.75 -12.98 1.85
N GLY A 317 11.14 -13.62 2.96
CA GLY A 317 10.22 -13.98 4.04
C GLY A 317 9.20 -15.05 3.62
N LEU A 318 8.17 -15.21 4.43
CA LEU A 318 7.09 -16.19 4.19
C LEU A 318 5.97 -15.66 3.29
N ILE A 319 6.24 -14.66 2.43
CA ILE A 319 5.21 -14.08 1.58
C ILE A 319 5.19 -14.81 0.25
N PRO A 320 4.12 -15.55 -0.05
CA PRO A 320 3.99 -16.18 -1.36
C PRO A 320 3.83 -15.11 -2.45
N HIS A 321 2.98 -14.11 -2.23
CA HIS A 321 2.70 -13.01 -3.15
C HIS A 321 2.22 -11.77 -2.40
N LEU A 322 2.33 -10.59 -3.04
CA LEU A 322 2.03 -9.29 -2.42
C LEU A 322 0.55 -9.14 -2.00
N ALA A 323 -0.38 -9.77 -2.73
CA ALA A 323 -1.81 -9.70 -2.42
C ALA A 323 -2.16 -10.31 -1.05
N ALA A 324 -1.37 -11.27 -0.52
CA ALA A 324 -1.64 -11.92 0.76
C ALA A 324 -1.56 -10.96 1.97
N ILE A 325 -0.84 -9.85 1.85
CA ILE A 325 -0.60 -8.92 2.97
C ILE A 325 -0.79 -7.46 2.58
N GLY A 326 -1.40 -7.20 1.44
CA GLY A 326 -1.63 -5.86 0.96
C GLY A 326 -0.33 -5.12 0.65
N GLY A 327 0.35 -5.56 -0.38
CA GLY A 327 1.63 -5.03 -0.87
C GLY A 327 1.64 -3.56 -1.24
#